data_89323a90e4a14ef00b3aa6050fe7e815
#
_entry.id   89323a90e4a14ef00b3aa6050fe7e815
#
_cell.length_a   1.000
_cell.length_b   1.000
_cell.length_c   1.000
_cell.angle_alpha   90.00
_cell.angle_beta   90.00
_cell.angle_gamma   90.00
#
_symmetry.space_group_name_H-M   'P 1'
#
loop_
_entity.id
_entity.type
_entity.pdbx_description
1 polymer ?
#
loop_
_entity_poly.entity_id
_entity_poly.type
_entity_poly.pdbx_seq_one_letter_code
_entity_poly.pdbx_strand_id
1 'polypeptide(L)'
;MKEYKRILIVKMSSLGDVIHALPTLYAIRKNWPNAHITWAVHEQFSGPLPGKPWLDEVLFIDKKKLKSISYLWTLRRILHERNFDMCLDLQCLAKSAIVSFLSGAKEKYGYWELREGSNLVNKALVGPNKYGHVIERYLDTVRALGGTVDTIEFPMNESEEAANSCEAKLRAQGMPQGADYVVVVPGARWIVKEWPIPHFTDLCKRLAAQKQYVVLVGAPSDKEKADEIQNGVDSPYVINMTGQTSLEELIELIRRCKLYVSADTGPLHIANAL
;
A
#
# COMPACT_ATOMS: atom_id res chain seq x y z
N MET A 1 24.70 17.37 1.28
CA MET A 1 23.80 16.38 0.66
C MET A 1 23.79 16.63 -0.85
N LYS A 2 23.80 15.58 -1.67
CA LYS A 2 23.68 15.72 -3.12
C LYS A 2 22.27 16.15 -3.51
N GLU A 3 22.13 17.05 -4.46
CA GLU A 3 20.84 17.49 -4.97
C GLU A 3 20.36 16.57 -6.09
N TYR A 4 19.11 16.12 -6.01
CA TYR A 4 18.40 15.37 -7.05
C TYR A 4 17.17 16.16 -7.49
N LYS A 5 16.97 16.26 -8.81
CA LYS A 5 15.84 16.98 -9.41
C LYS A 5 14.71 16.05 -9.87
N ARG A 6 15.06 14.81 -10.23
CA ARG A 6 14.11 13.81 -10.77
C ARG A 6 14.41 12.45 -10.18
N ILE A 7 13.53 11.99 -9.30
CA ILE A 7 13.68 10.78 -8.52
C ILE A 7 12.63 9.76 -8.96
N LEU A 8 13.06 8.53 -9.27
CA LEU A 8 12.20 7.40 -9.47
C LEU A 8 12.25 6.48 -8.25
N ILE A 9 11.11 6.24 -7.62
CA ILE A 9 10.95 5.19 -6.61
C ILE A 9 10.34 3.96 -7.29
N VAL A 10 10.93 2.78 -7.09
CA VAL A 10 10.43 1.51 -7.62
C VAL A 10 9.98 0.63 -6.46
N LYS A 11 8.66 0.56 -6.24
CA LYS A 11 8.03 -0.37 -5.29
C LYS A 11 6.69 -0.81 -5.86
N MET A 12 6.70 -1.96 -6.56
CA MET A 12 5.58 -2.39 -7.41
C MET A 12 4.54 -3.23 -6.68
N SER A 13 4.89 -3.89 -5.59
CA SER A 13 4.04 -4.82 -4.81
C SER A 13 4.76 -5.29 -3.54
N SER A 14 4.11 -5.95 -2.54
CA SER A 14 2.68 -6.11 -2.40
C SER A 14 2.04 -4.89 -1.73
N LEU A 15 0.73 -4.94 -1.37
CA LEU A 15 0.05 -3.80 -0.72
C LEU A 15 0.78 -3.35 0.56
N GLY A 16 1.03 -4.27 1.49
CA GLY A 16 1.75 -3.94 2.73
C GLY A 16 3.15 -3.38 2.48
N ASP A 17 3.88 -3.92 1.48
CA ASP A 17 5.21 -3.42 1.12
C ASP A 17 5.17 -2.00 0.52
N VAL A 18 4.13 -1.65 -0.24
CA VAL A 18 3.93 -0.28 -0.76
C VAL A 18 3.67 0.66 0.41
N ILE A 19 2.81 0.28 1.36
CA ILE A 19 2.53 1.07 2.56
C ILE A 19 3.80 1.27 3.40
N HIS A 20 4.57 0.21 3.64
CA HIS A 20 5.83 0.31 4.38
C HIS A 20 6.88 1.22 3.72
N ALA A 21 6.75 1.50 2.42
CA ALA A 21 7.63 2.41 1.72
C ALA A 21 7.16 3.88 1.72
N LEU A 22 5.93 4.18 2.16
CA LEU A 22 5.40 5.56 2.25
C LEU A 22 6.25 6.47 3.14
N PRO A 23 6.77 6.03 4.31
CA PRO A 23 7.66 6.86 5.11
C PRO A 23 8.95 7.25 4.37
N THR A 24 9.42 6.41 3.45
CA THR A 24 10.57 6.76 2.61
C THR A 24 10.20 7.85 1.61
N LEU A 25 8.99 7.82 1.02
CA LEU A 25 8.49 8.92 0.19
C LEU A 25 8.44 10.24 0.98
N TYR A 26 7.88 10.19 2.19
CA TYR A 26 7.85 11.35 3.09
C TYR A 26 9.26 11.92 3.34
N ALA A 27 10.19 11.06 3.75
CA ALA A 27 11.56 11.44 4.01
C ALA A 27 12.26 11.99 2.75
N ILE A 28 12.06 11.39 1.57
CA ILE A 28 12.59 11.91 0.30
C ILE A 28 12.05 13.30 0.02
N ARG A 29 10.74 13.52 0.15
CA ARG A 29 10.14 14.84 -0.09
C ARG A 29 10.67 15.90 0.87
N LYS A 30 10.88 15.55 2.14
CA LYS A 30 11.46 16.48 3.14
C LYS A 30 12.89 16.86 2.83
N ASN A 31 13.70 15.93 2.36
CA ASN A 31 15.12 16.17 2.05
C ASN A 31 15.35 16.77 0.66
N TRP A 32 14.49 16.47 -0.31
CA TRP A 32 14.54 17.02 -1.67
C TRP A 32 13.20 17.68 -2.04
N PRO A 33 12.86 18.82 -1.43
CA PRO A 33 11.52 19.42 -1.55
C PRO A 33 11.16 19.82 -2.99
N ASN A 34 12.15 20.16 -3.80
CA ASN A 34 11.96 20.59 -5.18
C ASN A 34 12.12 19.45 -6.22
N ALA A 35 12.38 18.23 -5.78
CA ALA A 35 12.50 17.10 -6.69
C ALA A 35 11.13 16.71 -7.29
N HIS A 36 11.11 16.39 -8.58
CA HIS A 36 9.99 15.68 -9.19
C HIS A 36 10.10 14.19 -8.84
N ILE A 37 9.15 13.68 -8.06
CA ILE A 37 9.15 12.30 -7.59
C ILE A 37 8.12 11.51 -8.37
N THR A 38 8.59 10.46 -9.07
CA THR A 38 7.76 9.48 -9.77
C THR A 38 7.81 8.15 -9.03
N TRP A 39 6.67 7.49 -8.83
CA TRP A 39 6.60 6.17 -8.22
C TRP A 39 6.14 5.12 -9.23
N ALA A 40 6.97 4.10 -9.47
CA ALA A 40 6.62 2.95 -10.29
C ALA A 40 5.95 1.86 -9.45
N VAL A 41 4.69 1.55 -9.75
CA VAL A 41 3.83 0.62 -9.01
C VAL A 41 3.00 -0.25 -9.95
N HIS A 42 2.56 -1.41 -9.50
CA HIS A 42 1.50 -2.15 -10.18
C HIS A 42 0.15 -1.50 -9.84
N GLU A 43 -0.67 -1.24 -10.85
CA GLU A 43 -1.95 -0.51 -10.73
C GLU A 43 -2.82 -0.96 -9.54
N GLN A 44 -2.95 -2.26 -9.36
CA GLN A 44 -3.72 -2.88 -8.27
C GLN A 44 -3.27 -2.44 -6.85
N PHE A 45 -2.08 -1.87 -6.67
CA PHE A 45 -1.53 -1.45 -5.37
C PHE A 45 -1.30 0.06 -5.28
N SER A 46 -1.84 0.84 -6.22
CA SER A 46 -1.61 2.29 -6.27
C SER A 46 -2.48 3.09 -5.30
N GLY A 47 -3.62 2.54 -4.85
CA GLY A 47 -4.58 3.25 -4.01
C GLY A 47 -3.99 3.96 -2.78
N PRO A 48 -3.00 3.41 -2.06
CA PRO A 48 -2.36 4.10 -0.94
C PRO A 48 -1.47 5.29 -1.33
N LEU A 49 -1.05 5.39 -2.60
CA LEU A 49 -0.11 6.44 -3.00
C LEU A 49 -0.77 7.81 -3.00
N PRO A 50 -0.16 8.80 -2.31
CA PRO A 50 -0.71 10.14 -2.24
C PRO A 50 -0.49 10.89 -3.54
N GLY A 51 -1.25 11.98 -3.71
CA GLY A 51 -0.93 13.00 -4.69
C GLY A 51 0.05 14.06 -4.15
N LYS A 52 0.08 15.20 -4.82
CA LYS A 52 0.82 16.38 -4.34
C LYS A 52 0.36 16.80 -2.95
N PRO A 53 1.24 17.30 -2.08
CA PRO A 53 2.63 17.70 -2.38
C PRO A 53 3.65 16.56 -2.29
N TRP A 54 3.26 15.34 -1.92
CA TRP A 54 4.17 14.24 -1.61
C TRP A 54 4.73 13.57 -2.86
N LEU A 55 3.85 13.22 -3.80
CA LEU A 55 4.17 12.50 -5.01
C LEU A 55 3.69 13.30 -6.24
N ASP A 56 4.54 13.44 -7.26
CA ASP A 56 4.22 14.19 -8.47
C ASP A 56 3.60 13.31 -9.56
N GLU A 57 4.03 12.05 -9.65
CA GLU A 57 3.59 11.14 -10.71
C GLU A 57 3.55 9.69 -10.24
N VAL A 58 2.49 8.97 -10.61
CA VAL A 58 2.39 7.52 -10.49
C VAL A 58 2.57 6.89 -11.88
N LEU A 59 3.52 5.97 -12.00
CA LEU A 59 3.78 5.23 -13.23
C LEU A 59 3.36 3.76 -13.06
N PHE A 60 2.37 3.33 -13.83
CA PHE A 60 1.89 1.96 -13.77
C PHE A 60 2.79 0.99 -14.53
N ILE A 61 3.21 -0.06 -13.85
CA ILE A 61 4.04 -1.14 -14.40
C ILE A 61 3.24 -2.44 -14.47
N ASP A 62 3.05 -2.96 -15.67
CA ASP A 62 2.48 -4.31 -15.84
C ASP A 62 3.57 -5.37 -15.67
N LYS A 63 3.61 -5.98 -14.49
CA LYS A 63 4.61 -7.02 -14.15
C LYS A 63 4.53 -8.26 -15.04
N LYS A 64 3.37 -8.55 -15.65
CA LYS A 64 3.22 -9.70 -16.55
C LYS A 64 3.87 -9.40 -17.90
N LYS A 65 3.77 -8.15 -18.36
CA LYS A 65 4.34 -7.70 -19.64
C LYS A 65 5.85 -7.48 -19.62
N LEU A 66 6.51 -7.48 -18.44
CA LEU A 66 7.99 -7.35 -18.36
C LEU A 66 8.75 -8.49 -19.05
N LYS A 67 8.07 -9.53 -19.51
CA LYS A 67 8.64 -10.59 -20.38
C LYS A 67 8.54 -10.27 -21.88
N SER A 68 7.79 -9.24 -22.28
CA SER A 68 7.57 -8.85 -23.67
C SER A 68 8.60 -7.81 -24.12
N ILE A 69 9.35 -8.11 -25.16
CA ILE A 69 10.37 -7.21 -25.71
C ILE A 69 9.75 -5.88 -26.15
N SER A 70 8.59 -5.92 -26.82
CA SER A 70 7.89 -4.71 -27.27
C SER A 70 7.49 -3.81 -26.09
N TYR A 71 7.01 -4.42 -25.01
CA TYR A 71 6.69 -3.68 -23.78
C TYR A 71 7.95 -3.06 -23.14
N LEU A 72 9.06 -3.79 -23.10
CA LEU A 72 10.33 -3.26 -22.56
C LEU A 72 10.84 -2.05 -23.37
N TRP A 73 10.71 -2.08 -24.69
CA TRP A 73 11.05 -0.93 -25.55
C TRP A 73 10.14 0.28 -25.27
N THR A 74 8.84 0.06 -25.16
CA THR A 74 7.88 1.11 -24.81
C THR A 74 8.16 1.68 -23.43
N LEU A 75 8.36 0.83 -22.43
CA LEU A 75 8.66 1.22 -21.05
C LEU A 75 9.99 1.99 -20.99
N ARG A 76 11.04 1.53 -21.69
CA ARG A 76 12.30 2.24 -21.77
C ARG A 76 12.11 3.67 -22.29
N ARG A 77 11.35 3.86 -23.39
CA ARG A 77 11.07 5.18 -23.94
C ARG A 77 10.36 6.06 -22.92
N ILE A 78 9.30 5.55 -22.30
CA ILE A 78 8.52 6.27 -21.29
C ILE A 78 9.41 6.70 -20.11
N LEU A 79 10.30 5.84 -19.65
CA LEU A 79 11.19 6.13 -18.51
C LEU A 79 12.29 7.12 -18.90
N HIS A 80 12.89 6.98 -20.10
CA HIS A 80 13.97 7.87 -20.57
C HIS A 80 13.51 9.32 -20.79
N GLU A 81 12.27 9.53 -21.26
CA GLU A 81 11.69 10.87 -21.44
C GLU A 81 11.65 11.67 -20.13
N ARG A 82 11.67 10.98 -18.98
CA ARG A 82 11.63 11.59 -17.65
C ARG A 82 12.99 12.01 -17.12
N ASN A 83 14.10 11.59 -17.75
CA ASN A 83 15.48 11.98 -17.40
C ASN A 83 15.80 11.93 -15.91
N PHE A 84 15.61 10.77 -15.28
CA PHE A 84 15.84 10.57 -13.86
C PHE A 84 17.32 10.77 -13.48
N ASP A 85 17.55 11.52 -12.40
CA ASP A 85 18.87 11.63 -11.80
C ASP A 85 19.18 10.41 -10.93
N MET A 86 18.17 9.95 -10.19
CA MET A 86 18.25 8.82 -9.26
C MET A 86 17.06 7.88 -9.43
N CYS A 87 17.34 6.58 -9.35
CA CYS A 87 16.36 5.53 -9.17
C CYS A 87 16.61 4.82 -7.82
N LEU A 88 15.61 4.77 -6.97
CA LEU A 88 15.61 4.05 -5.71
C LEU A 88 14.69 2.83 -5.79
N ASP A 89 15.29 1.65 -5.94
CA ASP A 89 14.57 0.38 -5.98
C ASP A 89 14.38 -0.18 -4.56
N LEU A 90 13.18 0.02 -4.01
CA LEU A 90 12.76 -0.53 -2.71
C LEU A 90 12.16 -1.93 -2.81
N GLN A 91 12.04 -2.48 -4.01
CA GLN A 91 11.59 -3.86 -4.25
C GLN A 91 12.77 -4.84 -4.24
N CYS A 92 13.89 -4.47 -4.86
CA CYS A 92 15.16 -5.21 -4.92
C CYS A 92 15.05 -6.65 -5.41
N LEU A 93 14.22 -6.88 -6.44
CA LEU A 93 14.02 -8.16 -7.13
C LEU A 93 14.35 -8.01 -8.63
N ALA A 94 14.50 -9.12 -9.36
CA ALA A 94 14.81 -9.10 -10.79
C ALA A 94 13.87 -8.18 -11.62
N LYS A 95 12.57 -8.24 -11.36
CA LYS A 95 11.57 -7.42 -12.09
C LYS A 95 11.72 -5.92 -11.83
N SER A 96 12.03 -5.51 -10.62
CA SER A 96 12.25 -4.10 -10.29
C SER A 96 13.60 -3.62 -10.79
N ALA A 97 14.62 -4.48 -10.78
CA ALA A 97 15.92 -4.19 -11.39
C ALA A 97 15.80 -3.92 -12.89
N ILE A 98 14.91 -4.62 -13.62
CA ILE A 98 14.62 -4.32 -15.02
C ILE A 98 14.07 -2.88 -15.15
N VAL A 99 13.11 -2.47 -14.33
CA VAL A 99 12.57 -1.10 -14.35
C VAL A 99 13.66 -0.09 -14.02
N SER A 100 14.47 -0.36 -12.98
CA SER A 100 15.61 0.48 -12.61
C SER A 100 16.63 0.61 -13.75
N PHE A 101 16.98 -0.49 -14.42
CA PHE A 101 17.88 -0.48 -15.58
C PHE A 101 17.31 0.35 -16.73
N LEU A 102 16.04 0.10 -17.09
CA LEU A 102 15.35 0.79 -18.18
C LEU A 102 15.10 2.27 -17.90
N SER A 103 15.16 2.72 -16.64
CA SER A 103 14.97 4.13 -16.28
C SER A 103 16.04 5.06 -16.87
N GLY A 104 17.22 4.53 -17.18
CA GLY A 104 18.35 5.36 -17.61
C GLY A 104 18.86 6.30 -16.54
N ALA A 105 18.40 6.19 -15.28
CA ALA A 105 18.86 7.04 -14.18
C ALA A 105 20.37 7.01 -14.03
N LYS A 106 20.98 8.17 -13.74
CA LYS A 106 22.42 8.30 -13.56
C LYS A 106 22.92 7.48 -12.38
N GLU A 107 22.12 7.44 -11.31
CA GLU A 107 22.40 6.67 -10.10
C GLU A 107 21.25 5.73 -9.81
N LYS A 108 21.58 4.47 -9.52
CA LYS A 108 20.62 3.41 -9.24
C LYS A 108 20.98 2.76 -7.92
N TYR A 109 20.06 2.83 -6.99
CA TYR A 109 20.23 2.34 -5.63
C TYR A 109 19.11 1.39 -5.24
N GLY A 110 19.40 0.50 -4.31
CA GLY A 110 18.41 -0.27 -3.58
C GLY A 110 18.77 -0.33 -2.10
N TYR A 111 17.85 -0.73 -1.24
CA TYR A 111 18.21 -1.01 0.14
C TYR A 111 19.11 -2.26 0.20
N TRP A 112 19.74 -2.51 1.34
CA TRP A 112 20.84 -3.47 1.47
C TRP A 112 20.55 -4.89 0.95
N GLU A 113 19.29 -5.34 0.97
CA GLU A 113 18.88 -6.70 0.60
C GLU A 113 18.58 -6.83 -0.91
N LEU A 114 19.62 -6.71 -1.72
CA LEU A 114 19.51 -6.91 -3.16
C LEU A 114 19.42 -8.40 -3.49
N ARG A 115 18.31 -8.84 -4.05
CA ARG A 115 18.00 -10.23 -4.37
C ARG A 115 17.83 -10.46 -5.87
N GLU A 116 17.78 -11.71 -6.31
CA GLU A 116 17.45 -12.12 -7.68
C GLU A 116 18.31 -11.40 -8.75
N GLY A 117 19.58 -11.11 -8.47
CA GLY A 117 20.48 -10.42 -9.39
C GLY A 117 20.27 -8.90 -9.48
N SER A 118 19.45 -8.29 -8.63
CA SER A 118 19.25 -6.83 -8.64
C SER A 118 20.51 -6.05 -8.30
N ASN A 119 21.51 -6.68 -7.67
CA ASN A 119 22.83 -6.13 -7.42
C ASN A 119 23.67 -5.89 -8.69
N LEU A 120 23.28 -6.47 -9.83
CA LEU A 120 23.93 -6.19 -11.12
C LEU A 120 23.53 -4.81 -11.68
N VAL A 121 22.44 -4.24 -11.18
CA VAL A 121 21.89 -2.96 -11.63
C VAL A 121 21.97 -1.89 -10.55
N ASN A 122 21.64 -2.24 -9.32
CA ASN A 122 21.50 -1.32 -8.22
C ASN A 122 22.65 -1.45 -7.23
N LYS A 123 23.14 -0.32 -6.74
CA LYS A 123 24.11 -0.27 -5.63
C LYS A 123 23.36 -0.32 -4.30
N ALA A 124 23.78 -1.22 -3.40
CA ALA A 124 23.17 -1.33 -2.08
C ALA A 124 23.48 -0.10 -1.22
N LEU A 125 22.45 0.46 -0.61
CA LEU A 125 22.55 1.45 0.47
C LEU A 125 22.33 0.72 1.80
N VAL A 126 23.28 0.87 2.70
CA VAL A 126 23.29 0.19 3.99
C VAL A 126 23.31 1.25 5.08
N GLY A 127 22.47 1.07 6.08
CA GLY A 127 22.42 1.92 7.25
C GLY A 127 22.41 1.12 8.56
N PRO A 128 22.22 1.79 9.70
CA PRO A 128 22.31 1.17 11.03
C PRO A 128 21.21 0.14 11.29
N ASN A 129 20.05 0.24 10.60
CA ASN A 129 18.89 -0.60 10.83
C ASN A 129 18.81 -1.82 9.89
N LYS A 130 19.94 -2.27 9.37
CA LYS A 130 20.05 -3.38 8.40
C LYS A 130 19.22 -4.61 8.80
N TYR A 131 19.12 -4.95 10.07
CA TYR A 131 18.37 -6.08 10.60
C TYR A 131 17.11 -5.67 11.36
N GLY A 132 16.75 -4.38 11.32
CA GLY A 132 15.58 -3.82 11.95
C GLY A 132 14.28 -4.07 11.17
N HIS A 133 13.22 -3.35 11.56
CA HIS A 133 11.95 -3.39 10.86
C HIS A 133 12.10 -2.89 9.40
N VAL A 134 11.29 -3.41 8.48
CA VAL A 134 11.40 -3.12 7.04
C VAL A 134 11.30 -1.61 6.73
N ILE A 135 10.49 -0.87 7.45
CA ILE A 135 10.36 0.60 7.31
C ILE A 135 11.70 1.28 7.58
N GLU A 136 12.38 0.92 8.66
CA GLU A 136 13.68 1.47 9.02
C GLU A 136 14.76 1.11 8.01
N ARG A 137 14.70 -0.11 7.44
CA ARG A 137 15.60 -0.53 6.35
C ARG A 137 15.43 0.33 5.10
N TYR A 138 14.21 0.73 4.78
CA TYR A 138 13.94 1.62 3.66
C TYR A 138 14.37 3.05 3.97
N LEU A 139 14.13 3.55 5.18
CA LEU A 139 14.57 4.87 5.63
C LEU A 139 16.10 5.00 5.69
N ASP A 140 16.79 3.90 5.96
CA ASP A 140 18.27 3.87 5.90
C ASP A 140 18.80 4.23 4.51
N THR A 141 18.02 4.04 3.43
CA THR A 141 18.43 4.49 2.09
C THR A 141 18.51 6.02 2.02
N VAL A 142 17.59 6.73 2.66
CA VAL A 142 17.60 8.20 2.74
C VAL A 142 18.80 8.67 3.57
N ARG A 143 19.04 8.05 4.74
CA ARG A 143 20.19 8.35 5.61
C ARG A 143 21.52 8.12 4.89
N ALA A 144 21.66 7.02 4.15
CA ALA A 144 22.85 6.70 3.40
C ALA A 144 23.11 7.68 2.22
N LEU A 145 22.07 8.33 1.70
CA LEU A 145 22.20 9.42 0.71
C LEU A 145 22.51 10.78 1.36
N GLY A 146 22.66 10.83 2.69
CA GLY A 146 22.97 12.04 3.45
C GLY A 146 21.75 12.85 3.87
N GLY A 147 20.55 12.29 3.72
CA GLY A 147 19.31 12.90 4.23
C GLY A 147 19.09 12.62 5.71
N THR A 148 18.15 13.38 6.30
CA THR A 148 17.69 13.21 7.69
C THR A 148 16.33 12.52 7.72
N VAL A 149 16.07 11.78 8.80
CA VAL A 149 14.80 11.12 9.07
C VAL A 149 14.45 11.40 10.53
N ASP A 150 13.63 12.41 10.74
CA ASP A 150 13.26 12.91 12.07
C ASP A 150 11.97 12.25 12.58
N THR A 151 11.04 11.96 11.67
CA THR A 151 9.74 11.34 11.97
C THR A 151 9.41 10.24 10.96
N ILE A 152 8.56 9.29 11.38
CA ILE A 152 8.02 8.25 10.51
C ILE A 152 6.55 8.60 10.25
N GLU A 153 6.29 9.14 9.06
CA GLU A 153 4.96 9.55 8.63
C GLU A 153 4.54 8.76 7.38
N PHE A 154 3.27 8.43 7.32
CA PHE A 154 2.67 7.70 6.19
C PHE A 154 1.80 8.66 5.37
N PRO A 155 2.33 9.33 4.36
CA PRO A 155 1.54 10.19 3.48
C PRO A 155 0.64 9.31 2.60
N MET A 156 -0.46 8.84 3.17
CA MET A 156 -1.41 7.99 2.48
C MET A 156 -2.48 8.82 1.77
N ASN A 157 -2.91 8.34 0.60
CA ASN A 157 -3.97 8.98 -0.18
C ASN A 157 -5.24 9.21 0.66
N GLU A 158 -5.87 10.36 0.45
CA GLU A 158 -7.18 10.74 0.98
C GLU A 158 -8.10 11.05 -0.19
N SER A 159 -9.30 10.47 -0.21
CA SER A 159 -10.26 10.64 -1.29
C SER A 159 -11.66 10.87 -0.73
N GLU A 160 -12.12 12.12 -0.81
CA GLU A 160 -13.49 12.45 -0.45
C GLU A 160 -14.52 11.74 -1.34
N GLU A 161 -14.19 11.52 -2.61
CA GLU A 161 -15.05 10.78 -3.54
C GLU A 161 -15.23 9.33 -3.07
N ALA A 162 -14.13 8.64 -2.74
CA ALA A 162 -14.17 7.29 -2.20
C ALA A 162 -14.91 7.22 -0.85
N ALA A 163 -14.69 8.21 0.01
CA ALA A 163 -15.39 8.32 1.29
C ALA A 163 -16.89 8.48 1.13
N ASN A 164 -17.33 9.38 0.24
CA ASN A 164 -18.75 9.61 -0.06
C ASN A 164 -19.39 8.37 -0.71
N SER A 165 -18.66 7.68 -1.60
CA SER A 165 -19.13 6.42 -2.20
C SER A 165 -19.33 5.34 -1.15
N CYS A 166 -18.38 5.18 -0.22
CA CYS A 166 -18.50 4.24 0.90
C CYS A 166 -19.70 4.56 1.78
N GLU A 167 -19.87 5.82 2.16
CA GLU A 167 -20.99 6.25 2.98
C GLU A 167 -22.34 5.96 2.30
N ALA A 168 -22.46 6.24 1.01
CA ALA A 168 -23.64 5.93 0.24
C ALA A 168 -23.94 4.42 0.22
N LYS A 169 -22.93 3.57 0.03
CA LYS A 169 -23.09 2.11 0.07
C LYS A 169 -23.52 1.60 1.44
N LEU A 170 -22.94 2.12 2.52
CA LEU A 170 -23.33 1.76 3.90
C LEU A 170 -24.74 2.18 4.22
N ARG A 171 -25.14 3.38 3.82
CA ARG A 171 -26.54 3.88 3.98
C ARG A 171 -27.54 3.03 3.20
N ALA A 172 -27.19 2.61 1.99
CA ALA A 172 -28.06 1.73 1.19
C ALA A 172 -28.29 0.37 1.85
N GLN A 173 -27.38 -0.06 2.76
CA GLN A 173 -27.50 -1.27 3.57
C GLN A 173 -28.07 -1.00 4.99
N GLY A 174 -28.62 0.19 5.24
CA GLY A 174 -29.34 0.53 6.46
C GLY A 174 -28.51 1.16 7.58
N MET A 175 -27.23 1.48 7.36
CA MET A 175 -26.44 2.19 8.36
C MET A 175 -26.82 3.69 8.38
N PRO A 176 -27.14 4.27 9.55
CA PRO A 176 -27.37 5.71 9.64
C PRO A 176 -26.13 6.53 9.30
N GLN A 177 -26.33 7.71 8.73
CA GLN A 177 -25.25 8.64 8.44
C GLN A 177 -24.50 9.02 9.72
N GLY A 178 -23.17 8.97 9.67
CA GLY A 178 -22.30 9.33 10.79
C GLY A 178 -22.30 8.31 11.95
N ALA A 179 -22.90 7.12 11.76
CA ALA A 179 -22.84 6.08 12.77
C ALA A 179 -21.40 5.53 12.90
N ASP A 180 -20.96 5.32 14.14
CA ASP A 180 -19.72 4.62 14.45
C ASP A 180 -19.78 3.16 14.00
N TYR A 181 -18.70 2.64 13.45
CA TYR A 181 -18.60 1.24 13.03
C TYR A 181 -17.24 0.62 13.29
N VAL A 182 -17.24 -0.71 13.35
CA VAL A 182 -16.06 -1.56 13.43
C VAL A 182 -15.83 -2.22 12.08
N VAL A 183 -14.64 -2.10 11.53
CA VAL A 183 -14.26 -2.85 10.32
C VAL A 183 -13.72 -4.21 10.71
N VAL A 184 -14.23 -5.26 10.08
CA VAL A 184 -13.76 -6.65 10.29
C VAL A 184 -13.36 -7.26 8.94
N VAL A 185 -12.11 -7.78 8.89
CA VAL A 185 -11.54 -8.46 7.70
C VAL A 185 -11.24 -9.91 8.05
N PRO A 186 -12.13 -10.85 7.73
CA PRO A 186 -11.97 -12.25 8.15
C PRO A 186 -10.98 -13.03 7.28
N GLY A 187 -10.78 -12.63 6.02
CA GLY A 187 -9.94 -13.33 5.07
C GLY A 187 -8.46 -12.98 5.16
N ALA A 188 -7.60 -13.95 4.83
CA ALA A 188 -6.19 -13.74 4.60
C ALA A 188 -5.72 -14.57 3.39
N ARG A 189 -4.57 -14.19 2.79
CA ARG A 189 -3.98 -14.92 1.66
C ARG A 189 -3.62 -16.37 2.01
N TRP A 190 -3.25 -16.62 3.26
CA TRP A 190 -2.79 -17.91 3.75
C TRP A 190 -3.69 -18.37 4.89
N ILE A 191 -4.24 -19.57 4.79
CA ILE A 191 -5.16 -20.15 5.79
C ILE A 191 -4.56 -20.18 7.20
N VAL A 192 -3.25 -20.37 7.32
CA VAL A 192 -2.54 -20.36 8.61
C VAL A 192 -2.52 -19.01 9.30
N LYS A 193 -2.94 -17.95 8.62
CA LYS A 193 -3.04 -16.59 9.14
C LYS A 193 -4.48 -16.20 9.47
N GLU A 194 -5.44 -17.06 9.16
CA GLU A 194 -6.86 -16.81 9.40
C GLU A 194 -7.26 -17.20 10.81
N TRP A 195 -8.07 -16.37 11.42
CA TRP A 195 -8.80 -16.75 12.62
C TRP A 195 -10.06 -17.52 12.20
N PRO A 196 -10.44 -18.63 12.88
CA PRO A 196 -11.60 -19.44 12.47
C PRO A 196 -12.90 -18.63 12.39
N ILE A 197 -13.72 -18.89 11.36
CA ILE A 197 -14.98 -18.17 11.11
C ILE A 197 -15.94 -18.16 12.32
N PRO A 198 -16.11 -19.26 13.09
CA PRO A 198 -16.95 -19.23 14.29
C PRO A 198 -16.54 -18.17 15.31
N HIS A 199 -15.26 -17.86 15.43
CA HIS A 199 -14.77 -16.83 16.36
C HIS A 199 -15.09 -15.41 15.83
N PHE A 200 -14.96 -15.16 14.53
CA PHE A 200 -15.41 -13.91 13.92
C PHE A 200 -16.92 -13.74 14.09
N THR A 201 -17.70 -14.82 13.92
CA THR A 201 -19.16 -14.81 14.12
C THR A 201 -19.50 -14.47 15.56
N ASP A 202 -18.84 -15.06 16.55
CA ASP A 202 -19.07 -14.74 17.98
C ASP A 202 -18.70 -13.29 18.29
N LEU A 203 -17.56 -12.80 17.79
CA LEU A 203 -17.18 -11.39 17.90
C LEU A 203 -18.26 -10.47 17.35
N CYS A 204 -18.72 -10.72 16.12
CA CYS A 204 -19.75 -9.90 15.47
C CYS A 204 -21.08 -9.96 16.22
N LYS A 205 -21.47 -11.13 16.77
CA LYS A 205 -22.67 -11.25 17.65
C LYS A 205 -22.57 -10.35 18.87
N ARG A 206 -21.42 -10.35 19.56
CA ARG A 206 -21.19 -9.53 20.76
C ARG A 206 -21.24 -8.03 20.45
N LEU A 207 -20.65 -7.61 19.32
CA LEU A 207 -20.70 -6.21 18.87
C LEU A 207 -22.13 -5.80 18.50
N ALA A 208 -22.84 -6.62 17.72
CA ALA A 208 -24.21 -6.37 17.29
C ALA A 208 -25.19 -6.31 18.49
N ALA A 209 -25.00 -7.15 19.53
CA ALA A 209 -25.77 -7.11 20.76
C ALA A 209 -25.61 -5.78 21.52
N GLN A 210 -24.48 -5.09 21.35
CA GLN A 210 -24.22 -3.75 21.87
C GLN A 210 -24.69 -2.64 20.92
N LYS A 211 -25.43 -2.97 19.85
CA LYS A 211 -25.87 -2.05 18.78
C LYS A 211 -24.71 -1.35 18.06
N GLN A 212 -23.54 -1.97 18.07
CA GLN A 212 -22.37 -1.49 17.32
C GLN A 212 -22.45 -2.01 15.89
N TYR A 213 -22.37 -1.11 14.91
CA TYR A 213 -22.28 -1.52 13.50
C TYR A 213 -20.94 -2.21 13.22
N VAL A 214 -21.02 -3.31 12.48
CA VAL A 214 -19.87 -4.09 11.98
C VAL A 214 -19.92 -4.10 10.48
N VAL A 215 -18.83 -3.68 9.83
CA VAL A 215 -18.67 -3.68 8.38
C VAL A 215 -17.67 -4.77 8.01
N LEU A 216 -18.16 -5.85 7.42
CA LEU A 216 -17.30 -6.91 6.88
C LEU A 216 -16.73 -6.44 5.54
N VAL A 217 -15.41 -6.52 5.38
CA VAL A 217 -14.73 -6.19 4.13
C VAL A 217 -13.69 -7.26 3.77
N GLY A 218 -13.34 -7.34 2.51
CA GLY A 218 -12.38 -8.32 2.00
C GLY A 218 -12.36 -8.34 0.47
N ALA A 219 -11.49 -9.17 -0.09
CA ALA A 219 -11.47 -9.44 -1.52
C ALA A 219 -12.74 -10.20 -1.95
N PRO A 220 -13.09 -10.21 -3.25
CA PRO A 220 -14.21 -11.02 -3.75
C PRO A 220 -14.11 -12.52 -3.39
N SER A 221 -12.90 -13.04 -3.24
CA SER A 221 -12.64 -14.42 -2.80
C SER A 221 -13.04 -14.71 -1.35
N ASP A 222 -13.21 -13.67 -0.53
CA ASP A 222 -13.56 -13.81 0.88
C ASP A 222 -15.07 -13.77 1.12
N LYS A 223 -15.84 -13.64 0.03
CA LYS A 223 -17.31 -13.43 0.10
C LYS A 223 -18.01 -14.55 0.84
N GLU A 224 -17.70 -15.81 0.56
CA GLU A 224 -18.34 -16.97 1.22
C GLU A 224 -18.15 -16.92 2.74
N LYS A 225 -16.94 -16.57 3.21
CA LYS A 225 -16.63 -16.42 4.64
C LYS A 225 -17.43 -15.28 5.29
N ALA A 226 -17.52 -14.16 4.59
CA ALA A 226 -18.28 -13.00 5.08
C ALA A 226 -19.78 -13.28 5.10
N ASP A 227 -20.33 -13.97 4.10
CA ASP A 227 -21.73 -14.40 4.06
C ASP A 227 -22.03 -15.41 5.20
N GLU A 228 -21.13 -16.34 5.49
CA GLU A 228 -21.26 -17.27 6.63
C GLU A 228 -21.32 -16.50 7.96
N ILE A 229 -20.43 -15.51 8.17
CA ILE A 229 -20.45 -14.66 9.36
C ILE A 229 -21.75 -13.89 9.46
N GLN A 230 -22.18 -13.20 8.39
CA GLN A 230 -23.38 -12.39 8.37
C GLN A 230 -24.63 -13.23 8.68
N ASN A 231 -24.78 -14.38 8.02
CA ASN A 231 -25.90 -15.31 8.25
C ASN A 231 -25.86 -15.90 9.66
N GLY A 232 -24.68 -16.20 10.19
CA GLY A 232 -24.53 -16.72 11.54
C GLY A 232 -24.86 -15.72 12.63
N VAL A 233 -24.74 -14.40 12.37
CA VAL A 233 -25.09 -13.33 13.31
C VAL A 233 -26.56 -12.95 13.21
N ASP A 234 -27.13 -12.90 11.99
CA ASP A 234 -28.51 -12.54 11.68
C ASP A 234 -28.97 -11.24 12.38
N SER A 235 -28.24 -10.15 12.10
CA SER A 235 -28.48 -8.85 12.73
C SER A 235 -28.35 -7.69 11.74
N PRO A 236 -29.22 -6.67 11.81
CA PRO A 236 -29.12 -5.48 10.97
C PRO A 236 -27.88 -4.62 11.27
N TYR A 237 -27.18 -4.90 12.34
CA TYR A 237 -25.92 -4.23 12.69
C TYR A 237 -24.70 -4.82 11.99
N VAL A 238 -24.84 -5.89 11.20
CA VAL A 238 -23.75 -6.50 10.44
C VAL A 238 -23.97 -6.28 8.95
N ILE A 239 -23.09 -5.48 8.35
CA ILE A 239 -23.13 -5.08 6.94
C ILE A 239 -22.00 -5.77 6.20
N ASN A 240 -22.31 -6.43 5.08
CA ASN A 240 -21.31 -7.13 4.27
C ASN A 240 -20.97 -6.34 3.01
N MET A 241 -19.80 -5.71 3.03
CA MET A 241 -19.21 -4.96 1.91
C MET A 241 -18.11 -5.75 1.19
N THR A 242 -17.95 -7.04 1.48
CA THR A 242 -16.89 -7.88 0.91
C THR A 242 -17.00 -7.96 -0.61
N GLY A 243 -15.90 -7.61 -1.30
CA GLY A 243 -15.84 -7.53 -2.76
C GLY A 243 -16.56 -6.33 -3.39
N GLN A 244 -17.07 -5.38 -2.58
CA GLN A 244 -17.83 -4.22 -3.05
C GLN A 244 -17.08 -2.90 -2.90
N THR A 245 -15.83 -2.93 -2.45
CA THR A 245 -15.01 -1.74 -2.24
C THR A 245 -13.82 -1.71 -3.19
N SER A 246 -13.50 -0.54 -3.71
CA SER A 246 -12.18 -0.28 -4.28
C SER A 246 -11.11 -0.22 -3.17
N LEU A 247 -9.84 -0.12 -3.54
CA LEU A 247 -8.77 0.02 -2.55
C LEU A 247 -8.83 1.39 -1.85
N GLU A 248 -9.16 2.45 -2.58
CA GLU A 248 -9.36 3.79 -2.05
C GLU A 248 -10.55 3.83 -1.07
N GLU A 249 -11.66 3.20 -1.44
CA GLU A 249 -12.81 3.05 -0.55
C GLU A 249 -12.46 2.28 0.73
N LEU A 250 -11.67 1.20 0.62
CA LEU A 250 -11.22 0.45 1.78
C LEU A 250 -10.33 1.30 2.72
N ILE A 251 -9.45 2.13 2.15
CA ILE A 251 -8.63 3.07 2.93
C ILE A 251 -9.52 4.03 3.71
N GLU A 252 -10.53 4.63 3.07
CA GLU A 252 -11.43 5.57 3.72
C GLU A 252 -12.35 4.90 4.76
N LEU A 253 -12.79 3.66 4.52
CA LEU A 253 -13.50 2.86 5.53
C LEU A 253 -12.65 2.63 6.77
N ILE A 254 -11.38 2.26 6.59
CA ILE A 254 -10.47 2.02 7.71
C ILE A 254 -10.12 3.34 8.43
N ARG A 255 -9.90 4.43 7.69
CA ARG A 255 -9.61 5.75 8.25
C ARG A 255 -10.70 6.25 9.18
N ARG A 256 -11.96 5.94 8.87
CA ARG A 256 -13.15 6.45 9.59
C ARG A 256 -13.73 5.46 10.59
N CYS A 257 -13.22 4.23 10.65
CA CYS A 257 -13.73 3.25 11.61
C CYS A 257 -13.27 3.55 13.04
N LYS A 258 -14.09 3.16 14.00
CA LYS A 258 -13.77 3.28 15.41
C LYS A 258 -12.76 2.21 15.87
N LEU A 259 -12.82 1.04 15.26
CA LEU A 259 -11.96 -0.10 15.55
C LEU A 259 -11.80 -0.94 14.29
N TYR A 260 -10.59 -1.46 14.10
CA TYR A 260 -10.26 -2.39 13.03
C TYR A 260 -9.85 -3.74 13.61
N VAL A 261 -10.43 -4.82 13.09
CA VAL A 261 -10.13 -6.21 13.47
C VAL A 261 -9.88 -7.04 12.21
N SER A 262 -8.78 -7.72 12.13
CA SER A 262 -8.47 -8.55 10.97
C SER A 262 -7.58 -9.74 11.28
N ALA A 263 -7.55 -10.69 10.37
CA ALA A 263 -6.45 -11.61 10.18
C ALA A 263 -5.16 -10.88 9.73
N ASP A 264 -4.02 -11.58 9.67
CA ASP A 264 -2.76 -11.03 9.14
C ASP A 264 -2.84 -10.92 7.59
N THR A 265 -3.26 -9.75 7.12
CA THR A 265 -3.56 -9.48 5.70
C THR A 265 -3.14 -8.06 5.28
N GLY A 266 -3.15 -7.78 3.96
CA GLY A 266 -2.76 -6.48 3.41
C GLY A 266 -3.44 -5.27 4.05
N PRO A 267 -4.75 -5.25 4.25
CA PRO A 267 -5.47 -4.17 4.92
C PRO A 267 -5.02 -3.85 6.35
N LEU A 268 -4.42 -4.81 7.08
CA LEU A 268 -3.84 -4.55 8.40
C LEU A 268 -2.76 -3.47 8.35
N HIS A 269 -1.97 -3.44 7.27
CA HIS A 269 -0.93 -2.42 7.10
C HIS A 269 -1.52 -1.03 6.84
N ILE A 270 -2.72 -0.94 6.22
CA ILE A 270 -3.47 0.32 6.10
C ILE A 270 -3.84 0.82 7.50
N ALA A 271 -4.47 -0.05 8.30
CA ALA A 271 -4.92 0.31 9.64
C ALA A 271 -3.77 0.72 10.57
N ASN A 272 -2.60 0.09 10.43
CA ASN A 272 -1.42 0.44 11.22
C ASN A 272 -0.76 1.75 10.79
N ALA A 273 -1.04 2.24 9.59
CA ALA A 273 -0.45 3.45 9.03
C ALA A 273 -1.36 4.68 9.19
N LEU A 274 -2.65 4.48 9.49
CA LEU A 274 -3.65 5.52 9.74
C LEU A 274 -3.83 5.81 11.23
#